data_ecee7de47f28dbe672de9f437bda27be
#
_entry.id   ecee7de47f28dbe672de9f437bda27be
#
_cell.length_a   1.000
_cell.length_b   1.000
_cell.length_c   1.000
_cell.angle_alpha   90.00
_cell.angle_beta   90.00
_cell.angle_gamma   90.00
#
_symmetry.space_group_name_H-M   'P 1'
#
loop_
_entity.id
_entity.type
_entity.pdbx_description
1 polymer ?
#
loop_
_entity_poly.entity_id
_entity_poly.type
_entity_poly.pdbx_seq_one_letter_code
_entity_poly.pdbx_strand_id
1 'polypeptide(L)'
;MSKIDLTKYGITGTTEIVYNPSYEQLFEEETKAGLEGYEVGQLTELDAINVMTGIFTGRSPKDKFIVMDENSKDTVWWTSDEYKNDNHPASEEAWAACKKIAQEELSNKRLFVVDAFCGANKDTRMAIRFIVEVAWQAHFIKNMFINPTEEEAANFEPDFVVYNASKAKVENYKELGLNSETAAMFNITSREQVIINTWYGGEMKKGMFSMMNYYLPLKGIASMHCSANTDMNGQNTAIFFGLSGTGKTTLSTDPKRLLIGDDEHGWDDEGVFNFEGGCYAKVINLDKDSEPDIYNAIRRNALLENVTVDENGKIDFNDKSVTENTRVSYPINHIEKIVRPVSAAPAAKNVIFLSADAFGVLPPVSVLTPEQTQYYFLSGFTAKLAGTERGITEPTPTFSACFGQAFLELHPTKYAEELVKRMEISGAKAYLVNTGWNGTGKRISIKDTRGIIDAILNGDILNADTKVIPYFNLAVPTALPGVDTGILDPRDTYADAADWEAKAKDLAGRFIKNFVKYEYNEAGKALVAAGPQL
;
A
#
# COMPACT_ATOMS: atom_id res chain seq x y z
N MET A 1 18.02 27.76 14.89
CA MET A 1 18.00 26.59 13.99
C MET A 1 19.39 26.45 13.38
N SER A 2 20.03 25.30 13.52
CA SER A 2 21.27 25.01 12.79
C SER A 2 20.92 25.02 11.30
N LYS A 3 21.65 25.79 10.51
CA LYS A 3 21.44 25.88 9.07
C LYS A 3 21.75 24.50 8.47
N ILE A 4 20.77 23.87 7.80
CA ILE A 4 20.98 22.58 7.13
C ILE A 4 22.07 22.77 6.08
N ASP A 5 23.12 21.96 6.16
CA ASP A 5 24.21 21.94 5.19
C ASP A 5 23.95 20.81 4.18
N LEU A 6 23.55 21.18 2.96
CA LEU A 6 23.30 20.23 1.87
C LEU A 6 24.59 19.78 1.16
N THR A 7 25.73 20.43 1.42
CA THR A 7 27.01 20.05 0.79
C THR A 7 27.44 18.64 1.21
N LYS A 8 27.09 18.21 2.42
CA LYS A 8 27.33 16.83 2.88
C LYS A 8 26.58 15.77 2.06
N TYR A 9 25.52 16.17 1.34
CA TYR A 9 24.79 15.33 0.40
C TYR A 9 25.22 15.52 -1.06
N GLY A 10 26.30 16.27 -1.31
CA GLY A 10 26.80 16.56 -2.64
C GLY A 10 25.99 17.61 -3.42
N ILE A 11 25.12 18.36 -2.74
CA ILE A 11 24.32 19.43 -3.33
C ILE A 11 24.97 20.77 -2.98
N THR A 12 25.34 21.54 -3.99
CA THR A 12 26.10 22.80 -3.84
C THR A 12 25.36 23.99 -4.42
N GLY A 13 25.74 25.21 -4.03
CA GLY A 13 25.18 26.43 -4.59
C GLY A 13 23.69 26.65 -4.30
N THR A 14 23.14 26.00 -3.27
CA THR A 14 21.73 26.19 -2.86
C THR A 14 21.48 27.65 -2.49
N THR A 15 20.53 28.29 -3.17
CA THR A 15 20.22 29.72 -2.98
C THR A 15 19.36 29.96 -1.74
N GLU A 16 18.44 29.05 -1.45
CA GLU A 16 17.55 29.09 -0.29
C GLU A 16 17.07 27.68 0.05
N ILE A 17 16.89 27.39 1.33
CA ILE A 17 16.24 26.16 1.83
C ILE A 17 14.96 26.54 2.54
N VAL A 18 13.82 26.05 2.05
CA VAL A 18 12.54 26.08 2.73
C VAL A 18 12.41 24.80 3.53
N TYR A 19 12.67 24.90 4.84
CA TYR A 19 12.73 23.77 5.74
C TYR A 19 11.41 23.53 6.45
N ASN A 20 10.87 22.32 6.36
CA ASN A 20 9.61 21.89 6.99
C ASN A 20 8.49 22.95 6.87
N PRO A 21 8.14 23.38 5.65
CA PRO A 21 7.17 24.45 5.46
C PRO A 21 5.82 24.16 6.12
N SER A 22 5.17 25.19 6.63
CA SER A 22 3.77 25.10 7.10
C SER A 22 2.82 24.86 5.92
N TYR A 23 1.59 24.45 6.21
CA TYR A 23 0.57 24.31 5.15
C TYR A 23 0.24 25.64 4.48
N GLU A 24 0.27 26.75 5.22
CA GLU A 24 0.07 28.08 4.68
C GLU A 24 1.20 28.46 3.71
N GLN A 25 2.45 28.23 4.10
CA GLN A 25 3.61 28.46 3.22
C GLN A 25 3.53 27.59 1.96
N LEU A 26 3.15 26.31 2.09
CA LEU A 26 2.99 25.41 0.94
C LEU A 26 1.89 25.91 0.01
N PHE A 27 0.75 26.33 0.55
CA PHE A 27 -0.34 26.89 -0.25
C PHE A 27 0.10 28.12 -1.05
N GLU A 28 0.84 29.04 -0.42
CA GLU A 28 1.39 30.23 -1.09
C GLU A 28 2.40 29.83 -2.19
N GLU A 29 3.28 28.87 -1.90
CA GLU A 29 4.29 28.39 -2.84
C GLU A 29 3.70 27.67 -4.05
N GLU A 30 2.63 26.89 -3.86
CA GLU A 30 1.94 26.12 -4.90
C GLU A 30 1.06 26.97 -5.83
N THR A 31 0.60 28.12 -5.35
CA THR A 31 -0.36 28.99 -6.06
C THR A 31 0.21 30.34 -6.48
N LYS A 32 1.49 30.60 -6.17
CA LYS A 32 2.10 31.89 -6.50
C LYS A 32 2.20 32.12 -8.01
N ALA A 33 2.16 33.38 -8.42
CA ALA A 33 2.33 33.78 -9.80
C ALA A 33 3.73 33.39 -10.34
N GLY A 34 3.80 33.04 -11.61
CA GLY A 34 5.05 32.74 -12.31
C GLY A 34 5.48 31.28 -12.23
N LEU A 35 4.69 30.38 -11.61
CA LEU A 35 4.88 28.94 -11.75
C LEU A 35 4.45 28.49 -13.14
N GLU A 36 5.16 27.49 -13.68
CA GLU A 36 4.91 26.94 -15.02
C GLU A 36 4.84 25.41 -14.98
N GLY A 37 4.13 24.84 -15.97
CA GLY A 37 4.05 23.40 -16.16
C GLY A 37 3.46 22.67 -14.95
N TYR A 38 4.13 21.58 -14.55
CA TYR A 38 3.68 20.72 -13.46
C TYR A 38 3.97 21.26 -12.05
N GLU A 39 4.58 22.43 -11.91
CA GLU A 39 4.74 23.10 -10.62
C GLU A 39 3.46 23.80 -10.15
N VAL A 40 2.55 24.10 -11.07
CA VAL A 40 1.34 24.87 -10.82
C VAL A 40 0.34 24.07 -9.99
N GLY A 41 -0.02 24.61 -8.83
CA GLY A 41 -1.16 24.16 -8.04
C GLY A 41 -2.42 24.93 -8.40
N GLN A 42 -3.49 24.24 -8.72
CA GLN A 42 -4.80 24.82 -9.02
C GLN A 42 -5.72 24.71 -7.81
N LEU A 43 -6.22 25.84 -7.33
CA LEU A 43 -7.20 25.87 -6.23
C LEU A 43 -8.55 25.35 -6.74
N THR A 44 -9.16 24.44 -5.98
CA THR A 44 -10.45 23.84 -6.29
C THR A 44 -11.60 24.43 -5.46
N GLU A 45 -12.84 24.16 -5.88
CA GLU A 45 -14.06 24.53 -5.15
C GLU A 45 -14.16 23.95 -3.73
N LEU A 46 -13.41 22.87 -3.44
CA LEU A 46 -13.33 22.24 -2.13
C LEU A 46 -12.17 22.78 -1.27
N ASP A 47 -11.54 23.88 -1.69
CA ASP A 47 -10.39 24.49 -1.01
C ASP A 47 -9.14 23.59 -0.92
N ALA A 48 -9.08 22.53 -1.71
CA ALA A 48 -7.90 21.69 -1.91
C ALA A 48 -7.13 22.13 -3.16
N ILE A 49 -5.83 21.88 -3.20
CA ILE A 49 -5.01 22.12 -4.38
C ILE A 49 -4.99 20.86 -5.26
N ASN A 50 -5.13 21.05 -6.57
CA ASN A 50 -4.90 20.00 -7.56
C ASN A 50 -3.62 20.26 -8.33
N VAL A 51 -2.83 19.21 -8.57
CA VAL A 51 -1.59 19.25 -9.34
C VAL A 51 -1.58 18.17 -10.42
N MET A 52 -0.76 18.38 -11.44
CA MET A 52 -0.52 17.39 -12.48
C MET A 52 0.87 16.78 -12.30
N THR A 53 0.96 15.44 -12.41
CA THR A 53 2.22 14.72 -12.21
C THR A 53 2.94 14.37 -13.52
N GLY A 54 2.53 14.95 -14.63
CA GLY A 54 3.15 14.77 -15.93
C GLY A 54 2.78 13.44 -16.58
N ILE A 55 3.76 12.86 -17.30
CA ILE A 55 3.54 11.61 -18.04
C ILE A 55 3.36 10.39 -17.12
N PHE A 56 3.85 10.47 -15.87
CA PHE A 56 3.69 9.41 -14.88
C PHE A 56 2.55 9.77 -13.93
N THR A 57 1.41 9.14 -14.12
CA THR A 57 0.24 9.26 -13.24
C THR A 57 0.13 8.10 -12.24
N GLY A 58 1.20 7.31 -12.13
CA GLY A 58 1.38 6.18 -11.23
C GLY A 58 2.86 5.86 -11.10
N ARG A 59 3.18 4.92 -10.22
CA ARG A 59 4.56 4.42 -10.07
C ARG A 59 5.01 3.71 -11.35
N SER A 60 6.32 3.65 -11.54
CA SER A 60 6.96 2.91 -12.62
C SER A 60 7.75 1.70 -12.09
N PRO A 61 7.10 0.54 -11.86
CA PRO A 61 7.76 -0.64 -11.32
C PRO A 61 8.94 -1.13 -12.15
N LYS A 62 8.88 -0.96 -13.47
CA LYS A 62 9.98 -1.33 -14.38
C LYS A 62 11.25 -0.48 -14.19
N ASP A 63 11.12 0.70 -13.59
CA ASP A 63 12.20 1.64 -13.35
C ASP A 63 12.65 1.66 -11.88
N LYS A 64 12.14 0.71 -11.08
CA LYS A 64 12.60 0.46 -9.71
C LYS A 64 13.87 -0.38 -9.74
N PHE A 65 14.92 0.13 -9.10
CA PHE A 65 16.22 -0.56 -9.00
C PHE A 65 16.73 -0.54 -7.57
N ILE A 66 17.44 -1.60 -7.19
CA ILE A 66 18.13 -1.71 -5.92
C ILE A 66 19.60 -2.00 -6.20
N VAL A 67 20.49 -1.30 -5.54
CA VAL A 67 21.93 -1.52 -5.69
C VAL A 67 22.28 -2.92 -5.18
N MET A 68 22.90 -3.72 -6.04
CA MET A 68 23.41 -5.04 -5.68
C MET A 68 24.86 -4.89 -5.22
N ASP A 69 25.05 -4.94 -3.92
CA ASP A 69 26.35 -4.88 -3.25
C ASP A 69 26.55 -6.06 -2.31
N GLU A 70 27.65 -6.09 -1.56
CA GLU A 70 27.97 -7.18 -0.64
C GLU A 70 26.92 -7.41 0.46
N ASN A 71 26.15 -6.38 0.85
CA ASN A 71 25.13 -6.47 1.88
C ASN A 71 23.76 -6.87 1.33
N SER A 72 23.42 -6.43 0.13
CA SER A 72 22.10 -6.64 -0.46
C SER A 72 22.01 -7.91 -1.30
N LYS A 73 23.10 -8.38 -1.88
CA LYS A 73 23.12 -9.49 -2.85
C LYS A 73 22.48 -10.78 -2.34
N ASP A 74 22.64 -11.10 -1.06
CA ASP A 74 22.17 -12.34 -0.44
C ASP A 74 20.87 -12.16 0.36
N THR A 75 20.37 -10.93 0.51
CA THR A 75 19.18 -10.63 1.32
C THR A 75 17.97 -10.23 0.50
N VAL A 76 18.17 -9.51 -0.61
CA VAL A 76 17.08 -9.02 -1.46
C VAL A 76 16.51 -10.16 -2.31
N TRP A 77 15.20 -10.19 -2.42
CA TRP A 77 14.49 -11.09 -3.33
C TRP A 77 14.55 -10.54 -4.77
N TRP A 78 15.61 -10.88 -5.47
CA TRP A 78 15.88 -10.37 -6.82
C TRP A 78 14.92 -10.94 -7.87
N THR A 79 14.58 -10.11 -8.86
CA THR A 79 13.91 -10.61 -10.07
C THR A 79 14.81 -11.59 -10.83
N SER A 80 14.21 -12.62 -11.38
CA SER A 80 14.90 -13.63 -12.19
C SER A 80 14.06 -14.00 -13.41
N ASP A 81 14.62 -14.79 -14.32
CA ASP A 81 13.86 -15.29 -15.48
C ASP A 81 12.77 -16.27 -15.07
N GLU A 82 12.99 -17.00 -13.99
CA GLU A 82 12.05 -17.97 -13.44
C GLU A 82 10.94 -17.30 -12.63
N TYR A 83 11.29 -16.29 -11.82
CA TYR A 83 10.36 -15.60 -10.92
C TYR A 83 10.47 -14.08 -11.05
N LYS A 84 9.56 -13.51 -11.83
CA LYS A 84 9.53 -12.05 -12.05
C LYS A 84 8.98 -11.30 -10.84
N ASN A 85 9.70 -10.25 -10.45
CA ASN A 85 9.26 -9.24 -9.49
C ASN A 85 9.87 -7.88 -9.85
N ASP A 86 9.64 -6.86 -9.04
CA ASP A 86 10.07 -5.49 -9.34
C ASP A 86 11.44 -5.12 -8.72
N ASN A 87 12.15 -6.07 -8.12
CA ASN A 87 13.47 -5.82 -7.53
C ASN A 87 14.57 -6.02 -8.57
N HIS A 88 14.75 -5.02 -9.44
CA HIS A 88 15.78 -5.05 -10.47
C HIS A 88 17.14 -4.68 -9.87
N PRO A 89 18.20 -5.48 -10.12
CA PRO A 89 19.52 -5.12 -9.63
C PRO A 89 20.12 -3.95 -10.41
N ALA A 90 20.81 -3.05 -9.70
CA ALA A 90 21.64 -2.03 -10.29
C ALA A 90 23.08 -2.18 -9.80
N SER A 91 24.06 -1.82 -10.64
CA SER A 91 25.46 -1.76 -10.24
C SER A 91 25.75 -0.54 -9.35
N GLU A 92 26.83 -0.60 -8.60
CA GLU A 92 27.33 0.57 -7.83
C GLU A 92 27.71 1.74 -8.76
N GLU A 93 28.15 1.45 -10.00
CA GLU A 93 28.45 2.45 -11.01
C GLU A 93 27.15 3.16 -11.47
N ALA A 94 26.09 2.40 -11.75
CA ALA A 94 24.78 2.97 -12.10
C ALA A 94 24.23 3.84 -10.95
N TRP A 95 24.38 3.39 -9.70
CA TRP A 95 24.02 4.17 -8.53
C TRP A 95 24.77 5.48 -8.46
N ALA A 96 26.11 5.45 -8.57
CA ALA A 96 26.95 6.65 -8.51
C ALA A 96 26.58 7.65 -9.62
N ALA A 97 26.31 7.18 -10.84
CA ALA A 97 25.87 8.00 -11.95
C ALA A 97 24.50 8.65 -11.69
N CYS A 98 23.51 7.89 -11.28
CA CYS A 98 22.16 8.42 -10.98
C CYS A 98 22.19 9.39 -9.79
N LYS A 99 22.94 9.09 -8.73
CA LYS A 99 23.10 9.98 -7.60
C LYS A 99 23.74 11.31 -8.01
N LYS A 100 24.75 11.27 -8.88
CA LYS A 100 25.39 12.47 -9.43
C LYS A 100 24.40 13.31 -10.24
N ILE A 101 23.61 12.69 -11.12
CA ILE A 101 22.55 13.39 -11.87
C ILE A 101 21.59 14.10 -10.92
N ALA A 102 21.12 13.42 -9.87
CA ALA A 102 20.21 14.00 -8.89
C ALA A 102 20.87 15.16 -8.11
N GLN A 103 22.13 15.03 -7.71
CA GLN A 103 22.89 16.08 -7.02
C GLN A 103 23.10 17.30 -7.92
N GLU A 104 23.42 17.13 -9.19
CA GLU A 104 23.59 18.21 -10.14
C GLU A 104 22.27 18.94 -10.40
N GLU A 105 21.17 18.20 -10.60
CA GLU A 105 19.83 18.79 -10.76
C GLU A 105 19.43 19.62 -9.55
N LEU A 106 19.66 19.11 -8.33
CA LEU A 106 19.27 19.77 -7.09
C LEU A 106 20.25 20.89 -6.66
N SER A 107 21.36 21.09 -7.37
CA SER A 107 22.34 22.16 -7.09
C SER A 107 21.95 23.49 -7.73
N ASN A 108 22.49 24.59 -7.19
CA ASN A 108 22.37 25.96 -7.71
C ASN A 108 20.91 26.47 -7.81
N LYS A 109 20.04 26.04 -6.92
CA LYS A 109 18.64 26.46 -6.89
C LYS A 109 18.09 26.54 -5.48
N ARG A 110 16.86 27.01 -5.38
CA ARG A 110 16.02 26.97 -4.18
C ARG A 110 15.44 25.57 -4.01
N LEU A 111 15.44 25.04 -2.80
CA LEU A 111 14.98 23.69 -2.49
C LEU A 111 14.03 23.68 -1.29
N PHE A 112 13.17 22.66 -1.26
CA PHE A 112 12.40 22.30 -0.09
C PHE A 112 13.08 21.09 0.57
N VAL A 113 13.30 21.18 1.88
CA VAL A 113 13.82 20.06 2.68
C VAL A 113 12.78 19.73 3.72
N VAL A 114 12.27 18.52 3.66
CA VAL A 114 11.25 18.03 4.60
C VAL A 114 11.82 16.86 5.37
N ASP A 115 11.88 17.02 6.67
CA ASP A 115 12.24 15.97 7.63
C ASP A 115 10.96 15.38 8.20
N ALA A 116 10.83 14.06 8.15
CA ALA A 116 9.65 13.36 8.59
C ALA A 116 9.99 11.94 9.06
N PHE A 117 9.02 11.27 9.69
CA PHE A 117 9.17 9.89 10.13
C PHE A 117 8.25 8.96 9.35
N CYS A 118 8.72 7.74 9.10
CA CYS A 118 7.94 6.61 8.66
C CYS A 118 7.82 5.62 9.83
N GLY A 119 6.60 5.46 10.36
CA GLY A 119 6.30 4.64 11.53
C GLY A 119 5.91 5.43 12.78
N ALA A 120 4.75 5.10 13.36
CA ALA A 120 4.25 5.75 14.57
C ALA A 120 4.94 5.27 15.86
N ASN A 121 5.56 4.09 15.85
CA ASN A 121 6.34 3.61 16.99
C ASN A 121 7.72 4.28 17.01
N LYS A 122 8.01 5.03 18.08
CA LYS A 122 9.26 5.80 18.19
C LYS A 122 10.52 4.96 18.16
N ASP A 123 10.47 3.72 18.65
CA ASP A 123 11.63 2.84 18.77
C ASP A 123 12.02 2.19 17.43
N THR A 124 11.09 2.15 16.48
CA THR A 124 11.25 1.43 15.20
C THR A 124 11.06 2.29 13.97
N ARG A 125 10.65 3.55 14.16
CA ARG A 125 10.45 4.51 13.05
C ARG A 125 11.75 4.83 12.33
N MET A 126 11.63 5.14 11.06
CA MET A 126 12.74 5.63 10.23
C MET A 126 12.65 7.15 10.08
N ALA A 127 13.73 7.85 10.45
CA ALA A 127 13.86 9.28 10.25
C ALA A 127 14.33 9.54 8.81
N ILE A 128 13.58 10.33 8.04
CA ILE A 128 13.81 10.51 6.61
C ILE A 128 13.97 12.00 6.30
N ARG A 129 15.02 12.35 5.56
CA ARG A 129 15.18 13.65 4.95
C ARG A 129 14.87 13.60 3.47
N PHE A 130 13.83 14.32 3.07
CA PHE A 130 13.47 14.51 1.67
C PHE A 130 14.04 15.83 1.16
N ILE A 131 14.73 15.76 0.02
CA ILE A 131 15.26 16.93 -0.68
C ILE A 131 14.54 17.01 -2.02
N VAL A 132 13.68 18.02 -2.19
CA VAL A 132 12.82 18.16 -3.36
C VAL A 132 12.89 19.58 -3.92
N GLU A 133 12.63 19.73 -5.20
CA GLU A 133 12.66 21.02 -5.90
C GLU A 133 11.27 21.63 -6.16
N VAL A 134 10.19 20.88 -5.87
CA VAL A 134 8.81 21.25 -6.16
C VAL A 134 7.99 21.37 -4.88
N ALA A 135 7.28 22.50 -4.72
CA ALA A 135 6.52 22.79 -3.49
C ALA A 135 5.46 21.74 -3.17
N TRP A 136 4.67 21.31 -4.16
CA TRP A 136 3.62 20.32 -3.90
C TRP A 136 4.15 18.91 -3.59
N GLN A 137 5.39 18.61 -3.98
CA GLN A 137 6.03 17.37 -3.51
C GLN A 137 6.35 17.45 -2.01
N ALA A 138 6.78 18.62 -1.52
CA ALA A 138 6.91 18.86 -0.09
C ALA A 138 5.56 18.77 0.65
N HIS A 139 4.48 19.25 0.03
CA HIS A 139 3.12 19.11 0.55
C HIS A 139 2.69 17.63 0.62
N PHE A 140 2.92 16.86 -0.43
CA PHE A 140 2.68 15.42 -0.45
C PHE A 140 3.39 14.71 0.71
N ILE A 141 4.68 15.00 0.91
CA ILE A 141 5.47 14.43 2.01
C ILE A 141 4.85 14.80 3.36
N LYS A 142 4.49 16.07 3.55
CA LYS A 142 3.87 16.57 4.77
C LYS A 142 2.54 15.89 5.09
N ASN A 143 1.74 15.55 4.06
CA ASN A 143 0.50 14.80 4.21
C ASN A 143 0.75 13.33 4.56
N MET A 144 1.73 12.70 3.90
CA MET A 144 1.86 11.24 3.92
C MET A 144 2.76 10.70 5.02
N PHE A 145 3.70 11.49 5.52
CA PHE A 145 4.62 11.05 6.57
C PHE A 145 4.30 11.71 7.91
N ILE A 146 4.85 11.15 8.98
CA ILE A 146 4.63 11.68 10.33
C ILE A 146 5.53 12.89 10.53
N ASN A 147 4.93 14.04 10.74
CA ASN A 147 5.67 15.28 10.95
C ASN A 147 6.35 15.29 12.33
N PRO A 148 7.61 15.74 12.42
CA PRO A 148 8.28 15.89 13.69
C PRO A 148 7.67 17.02 14.52
N THR A 149 7.76 16.90 15.84
CA THR A 149 7.54 18.04 16.75
C THR A 149 8.66 19.07 16.58
N GLU A 150 8.48 20.28 17.13
CA GLU A 150 9.53 21.32 17.08
C GLU A 150 10.85 20.86 17.73
N GLU A 151 10.75 20.12 18.83
CA GLU A 151 11.92 19.55 19.52
C GLU A 151 12.61 18.47 18.67
N GLU A 152 11.84 17.58 18.06
CA GLU A 152 12.36 16.55 17.15
C GLU A 152 13.01 17.17 15.91
N ALA A 153 12.39 18.20 15.33
CA ALA A 153 12.93 18.91 14.18
C ALA A 153 14.24 19.65 14.48
N ALA A 154 14.37 20.21 15.70
CA ALA A 154 15.58 20.91 16.12
C ALA A 154 16.80 19.99 16.26
N ASN A 155 16.57 18.70 16.55
CA ASN A 155 17.60 17.68 16.75
C ASN A 155 17.53 16.54 15.72
N PHE A 156 16.97 16.81 14.54
CA PHE A 156 16.70 15.78 13.54
C PHE A 156 17.99 15.28 12.88
N GLU A 157 18.22 13.99 13.02
CA GLU A 157 19.26 13.27 12.30
C GLU A 157 18.61 12.19 11.43
N PRO A 158 18.75 12.26 10.10
CA PRO A 158 18.09 11.29 9.21
C PRO A 158 18.79 9.93 9.22
N ASP A 159 17.99 8.88 9.28
CA ASP A 159 18.41 7.50 9.01
C ASP A 159 18.47 7.23 7.51
N PHE A 160 17.66 7.94 6.73
CA PHE A 160 17.49 7.74 5.29
C PHE A 160 17.34 9.08 4.57
N VAL A 161 17.89 9.18 3.36
CA VAL A 161 17.82 10.41 2.54
C VAL A 161 17.22 10.12 1.17
N VAL A 162 16.23 10.93 0.77
CA VAL A 162 15.60 10.86 -0.54
C VAL A 162 15.94 12.10 -1.36
N TYR A 163 16.55 11.89 -2.51
CA TYR A 163 16.84 12.91 -3.53
C TYR A 163 15.78 12.81 -4.62
N ASN A 164 14.88 13.77 -4.71
CA ASN A 164 13.86 13.79 -5.76
C ASN A 164 14.19 14.83 -6.82
N ALA A 165 14.76 14.37 -7.92
CA ALA A 165 15.17 15.15 -9.08
C ALA A 165 14.21 14.91 -10.26
N SER A 166 12.93 15.31 -10.08
CA SER A 166 11.85 15.06 -11.05
C SER A 166 12.11 15.62 -12.45
N LYS A 167 12.88 16.71 -12.54
CA LYS A 167 13.16 17.41 -13.81
C LYS A 167 14.35 16.82 -14.56
N ALA A 168 15.18 16.03 -13.90
CA ALA A 168 16.35 15.38 -14.52
C ALA A 168 15.96 14.14 -15.33
N LYS A 169 16.87 13.67 -16.16
CA LYS A 169 16.77 12.44 -16.95
C LYS A 169 18.07 11.67 -16.94
N VAL A 170 18.00 10.35 -17.01
CA VAL A 170 19.14 9.47 -17.22
C VAL A 170 19.33 9.23 -18.72
N GLU A 171 20.00 10.15 -19.42
CA GLU A 171 20.12 10.08 -20.90
C GLU A 171 20.88 8.83 -21.36
N ASN A 172 21.91 8.44 -20.63
CA ASN A 172 22.74 7.25 -20.90
C ASN A 172 22.25 5.96 -20.21
N TYR A 173 20.96 5.85 -19.96
CA TYR A 173 20.37 4.75 -19.21
C TYR A 173 20.75 3.34 -19.72
N LYS A 174 20.88 3.17 -21.04
CA LYS A 174 21.25 1.89 -21.66
C LYS A 174 22.66 1.44 -21.25
N GLU A 175 23.59 2.37 -21.18
CA GLU A 175 24.98 2.10 -20.77
C GLU A 175 25.05 1.69 -19.30
N LEU A 176 24.12 2.22 -18.49
CA LEU A 176 24.00 1.92 -17.05
C LEU A 176 23.15 0.67 -16.75
N GLY A 177 22.62 -0.01 -17.77
CA GLY A 177 21.79 -1.18 -17.61
C GLY A 177 20.38 -0.89 -17.07
N LEU A 178 19.89 0.36 -17.24
CA LEU A 178 18.56 0.76 -16.81
C LEU A 178 17.54 0.59 -17.95
N ASN A 179 16.25 0.60 -17.61
CA ASN A 179 15.17 0.31 -18.55
C ASN A 179 14.67 1.55 -19.32
N SER A 180 14.88 2.75 -18.77
CA SER A 180 14.47 4.00 -19.41
C SER A 180 15.24 5.20 -18.82
N GLU A 181 14.94 6.40 -19.30
CA GLU A 181 15.47 7.67 -18.74
C GLU A 181 14.99 7.95 -17.31
N THR A 182 14.07 7.13 -16.79
CA THR A 182 13.48 7.25 -15.44
C THR A 182 14.16 6.25 -14.51
N ALA A 183 14.40 6.66 -13.27
CA ALA A 183 14.91 5.78 -12.23
C ALA A 183 14.31 6.11 -10.86
N ALA A 184 13.84 5.08 -10.17
CA ALA A 184 13.60 5.08 -8.74
C ALA A 184 14.56 4.04 -8.13
N MET A 185 15.71 4.51 -7.69
CA MET A 185 16.83 3.65 -7.29
C MET A 185 17.12 3.76 -5.80
N PHE A 186 17.31 2.60 -5.17
CA PHE A 186 17.59 2.48 -3.75
C PHE A 186 18.99 1.94 -3.51
N ASN A 187 19.70 2.55 -2.57
CA ASN A 187 20.90 1.98 -1.97
C ASN A 187 20.60 1.66 -0.51
N ILE A 188 20.39 0.38 -0.23
CA ILE A 188 20.03 -0.11 1.11
C ILE A 188 21.18 0.09 2.09
N THR A 189 22.42 -0.07 1.63
CA THR A 189 23.62 0.03 2.45
C THR A 189 23.91 1.46 2.89
N SER A 190 23.85 2.42 1.95
CA SER A 190 24.03 3.84 2.26
C SER A 190 22.76 4.51 2.78
N ARG A 191 21.60 3.82 2.74
CA ARG A 191 20.29 4.31 3.16
C ARG A 191 19.87 5.57 2.40
N GLU A 192 19.83 5.44 1.09
CA GLU A 192 19.50 6.54 0.18
C GLU A 192 18.59 6.07 -0.95
N GLN A 193 17.75 6.98 -1.43
CA GLN A 193 16.97 6.83 -2.64
C GLN A 193 17.20 8.01 -3.57
N VAL A 194 17.33 7.75 -4.87
CA VAL A 194 17.24 8.78 -5.91
C VAL A 194 16.02 8.54 -6.79
N ILE A 195 15.29 9.61 -7.09
CA ILE A 195 14.13 9.59 -7.99
C ILE A 195 14.43 10.56 -9.12
N ILE A 196 14.39 10.08 -10.36
CA ILE A 196 14.72 10.84 -11.56
C ILE A 196 13.61 10.70 -12.60
N ASN A 197 13.21 11.80 -13.23
CA ASN A 197 12.28 11.88 -14.37
C ASN A 197 10.85 11.38 -14.05
N THR A 198 10.42 11.42 -12.81
CA THR A 198 9.01 11.21 -12.46
C THR A 198 8.60 12.22 -11.39
N TRP A 199 7.40 12.79 -11.57
CA TRP A 199 6.83 13.76 -10.63
C TRP A 199 5.86 13.10 -9.65
N TYR A 200 5.49 11.85 -9.90
CA TYR A 200 4.49 11.14 -9.11
C TYR A 200 4.92 10.96 -7.65
N GLY A 201 4.15 11.58 -6.74
CA GLY A 201 4.46 11.57 -5.29
C GLY A 201 4.52 10.17 -4.67
N GLY A 202 3.74 9.23 -5.22
CA GLY A 202 3.70 7.84 -4.76
C GLY A 202 5.04 7.09 -4.84
N GLU A 203 6.02 7.55 -5.63
CA GLU A 203 7.36 6.95 -5.63
C GLU A 203 8.08 7.17 -4.30
N MET A 204 7.95 8.35 -3.68
CA MET A 204 8.50 8.62 -2.35
C MET A 204 7.80 7.80 -1.27
N LYS A 205 6.45 7.79 -1.28
CA LYS A 205 5.63 7.06 -0.31
C LYS A 205 5.95 5.56 -0.33
N LYS A 206 5.79 4.93 -1.49
CA LYS A 206 5.98 3.48 -1.64
C LYS A 206 7.45 3.08 -1.61
N GLY A 207 8.35 3.98 -1.95
CA GLY A 207 9.77 3.78 -1.74
C GLY A 207 10.13 3.60 -0.28
N MET A 208 9.61 4.43 0.60
CA MET A 208 9.88 4.30 2.04
C MET A 208 9.14 3.09 2.63
N PHE A 209 7.96 2.76 2.15
CA PHE A 209 7.30 1.51 2.50
C PHE A 209 8.15 0.27 2.13
N SER A 210 8.71 0.25 0.93
CA SER A 210 9.64 -0.80 0.51
C SER A 210 10.85 -0.90 1.44
N MET A 211 11.40 0.22 1.89
CA MET A 211 12.52 0.23 2.83
C MET A 211 12.11 -0.28 4.23
N MET A 212 10.93 0.07 4.72
CA MET A 212 10.38 -0.52 5.94
C MET A 212 10.21 -2.04 5.78
N ASN A 213 9.74 -2.51 4.63
CA ASN A 213 9.63 -3.93 4.28
C ASN A 213 10.99 -4.65 4.22
N TYR A 214 12.09 -3.93 4.03
CA TYR A 214 13.43 -4.51 4.13
C TYR A 214 13.92 -4.53 5.58
N TYR A 215 13.92 -3.38 6.26
CA TYR A 215 14.58 -3.26 7.55
C TYR A 215 13.82 -3.89 8.73
N LEU A 216 12.48 -3.78 8.75
CA LEU A 216 11.70 -4.24 9.91
C LEU A 216 11.63 -5.76 10.05
N PRO A 217 11.38 -6.56 8.99
CA PRO A 217 11.36 -8.01 9.15
C PRO A 217 12.71 -8.59 9.60
N LEU A 218 13.82 -7.96 9.21
CA LEU A 218 15.16 -8.34 9.68
C LEU A 218 15.37 -8.09 11.18
N LYS A 219 14.54 -7.23 11.78
CA LYS A 219 14.49 -6.97 13.23
C LYS A 219 13.40 -7.78 13.94
N GLY A 220 12.72 -8.70 13.24
CA GLY A 220 11.62 -9.48 13.79
C GLY A 220 10.31 -8.70 13.98
N ILE A 221 10.08 -7.65 13.19
CA ILE A 221 8.88 -6.83 13.20
C ILE A 221 8.11 -7.09 11.90
N ALA A 222 6.82 -7.40 12.00
CA ALA A 222 5.99 -7.56 10.81
C ALA A 222 5.77 -6.21 10.11
N SER A 223 5.97 -6.17 8.80
CA SER A 223 5.68 -5.03 7.94
C SER A 223 4.62 -5.45 6.92
N MET A 224 3.54 -4.68 6.82
CA MET A 224 2.30 -5.15 6.22
C MET A 224 1.64 -4.11 5.33
N HIS A 225 1.26 -4.53 4.12
CA HIS A 225 0.38 -3.77 3.24
C HIS A 225 -1.07 -4.08 3.60
N CYS A 226 -1.58 -3.37 4.58
CA CYS A 226 -2.91 -3.58 5.13
C CYS A 226 -3.50 -2.28 5.67
N SER A 227 -4.82 -2.20 5.75
CA SER A 227 -5.49 -1.24 6.61
C SER A 227 -5.72 -1.81 8.01
N ALA A 228 -5.90 -0.96 9.00
CA ALA A 228 -6.11 -1.36 10.38
C ALA A 228 -7.08 -0.44 11.11
N ASN A 229 -7.91 -1.02 11.95
CA ASN A 229 -8.81 -0.31 12.84
C ASN A 229 -8.89 -1.00 14.21
N THR A 230 -9.50 -0.34 15.16
CA THR A 230 -9.79 -0.89 16.48
C THR A 230 -11.18 -0.47 16.95
N ASP A 231 -11.71 -1.10 18.00
CA ASP A 231 -12.96 -0.67 18.60
C ASP A 231 -12.81 0.68 19.32
N MET A 232 -13.93 1.24 19.77
CA MET A 232 -13.95 2.56 20.44
C MET A 232 -13.16 2.60 21.74
N ASN A 233 -12.83 1.44 22.30
CA ASN A 233 -12.01 1.31 23.52
C ASN A 233 -10.53 1.02 23.22
N GLY A 234 -10.17 0.84 21.96
CA GLY A 234 -8.81 0.54 21.53
C GLY A 234 -8.32 -0.86 21.89
N GLN A 235 -9.20 -1.85 22.03
CA GLN A 235 -8.84 -3.19 22.52
C GLN A 235 -9.10 -4.34 21.56
N ASN A 236 -9.84 -4.10 20.51
CA ASN A 236 -10.17 -5.11 19.50
C ASN A 236 -9.63 -4.70 18.14
N THR A 237 -8.32 -4.78 17.98
CA THR A 237 -7.64 -4.41 16.73
C THR A 237 -7.85 -5.47 15.66
N ALA A 238 -8.18 -5.01 14.46
CA ALA A 238 -8.29 -5.82 13.25
C ALA A 238 -7.43 -5.25 12.12
N ILE A 239 -6.81 -6.12 11.35
CA ILE A 239 -6.04 -5.77 10.15
C ILE A 239 -6.65 -6.42 8.91
N PHE A 240 -6.69 -5.65 7.83
CA PHE A 240 -7.34 -6.02 6.57
C PHE A 240 -6.32 -5.98 5.44
N PHE A 241 -6.01 -7.13 4.89
CA PHE A 241 -5.23 -7.24 3.66
C PHE A 241 -6.17 -7.34 2.47
N GLY A 242 -5.76 -6.83 1.33
CA GLY A 242 -6.53 -6.95 0.10
C GLY A 242 -5.97 -6.07 -1.02
N LEU A 243 -6.13 -6.52 -2.23
CA LEU A 243 -5.76 -5.79 -3.43
C LEU A 243 -6.82 -4.74 -3.78
N SER A 244 -6.53 -3.90 -4.76
CA SER A 244 -7.49 -2.90 -5.26
C SER A 244 -8.82 -3.56 -5.67
N GLY A 245 -9.93 -2.97 -5.27
CA GLY A 245 -11.28 -3.46 -5.60
C GLY A 245 -11.84 -4.55 -4.69
N THR A 246 -11.08 -5.02 -3.68
CA THR A 246 -11.56 -6.01 -2.71
C THR A 246 -12.38 -5.42 -1.56
N GLY A 247 -12.41 -4.09 -1.43
CA GLY A 247 -13.14 -3.38 -0.38
C GLY A 247 -12.31 -3.05 0.87
N LYS A 248 -10.97 -3.15 0.79
CA LYS A 248 -10.07 -2.88 1.93
C LYS A 248 -10.40 -1.56 2.65
N THR A 249 -10.40 -0.45 1.94
CA THR A 249 -10.69 0.88 2.52
C THR A 249 -12.13 0.97 3.05
N THR A 250 -13.11 0.51 2.26
CA THR A 250 -14.53 0.57 2.63
C THR A 250 -14.86 -0.24 3.88
N LEU A 251 -14.27 -1.43 4.03
CA LEU A 251 -14.54 -2.33 5.14
C LEU A 251 -13.76 -1.99 6.41
N SER A 252 -12.57 -1.41 6.28
CA SER A 252 -11.79 -0.93 7.42
C SER A 252 -12.28 0.40 7.98
N THR A 253 -12.97 1.21 7.16
CA THR A 253 -13.65 2.44 7.58
C THR A 253 -15.06 2.09 8.03
N ASP A 254 -15.26 2.00 9.33
CA ASP A 254 -16.54 1.66 9.97
C ASP A 254 -16.87 2.75 11.00
N PRO A 255 -18.10 3.33 10.96
CA PRO A 255 -18.50 4.36 11.92
C PRO A 255 -18.51 3.89 13.38
N LYS A 256 -18.48 2.58 13.62
CA LYS A 256 -18.39 1.95 14.95
C LYS A 256 -16.96 1.74 15.43
N ARG A 257 -15.95 2.06 14.62
CA ARG A 257 -14.54 1.77 14.90
C ARG A 257 -13.65 3.00 14.69
N LEU A 258 -12.44 2.94 15.23
CA LEU A 258 -11.41 3.97 15.07
C LEU A 258 -10.37 3.50 14.06
N LEU A 259 -10.14 4.27 13.02
CA LEU A 259 -9.10 3.99 12.02
C LEU A 259 -7.71 4.18 12.65
N ILE A 260 -6.82 3.21 12.46
CA ILE A 260 -5.37 3.33 12.76
C ILE A 260 -4.67 3.88 11.50
N GLY A 261 -4.95 3.30 10.35
CA GLY A 261 -4.47 3.72 9.04
C GLY A 261 -5.11 2.90 7.92
N ASP A 262 -4.96 3.39 6.68
CA ASP A 262 -5.66 2.82 5.54
C ASP A 262 -4.81 1.90 4.65
N ASP A 263 -3.46 1.88 4.80
CA ASP A 263 -2.61 1.21 3.80
C ASP A 263 -1.36 0.49 4.31
N GLU A 264 -0.59 1.05 5.26
CA GLU A 264 0.75 0.55 5.62
C GLU A 264 0.93 0.51 7.14
N HIS A 265 1.24 -0.67 7.67
CA HIS A 265 1.37 -0.88 9.13
C HIS A 265 2.54 -1.78 9.49
N GLY A 266 3.06 -1.57 10.69
CA GLY A 266 3.93 -2.50 11.38
C GLY A 266 3.21 -3.18 12.54
N TRP A 267 3.74 -4.33 12.95
CA TRP A 267 3.28 -5.04 14.14
C TRP A 267 4.49 -5.58 14.91
N ASP A 268 4.70 -5.02 16.09
CA ASP A 268 5.76 -5.38 17.02
C ASP A 268 5.21 -5.88 18.37
N ASP A 269 6.04 -5.91 19.40
CA ASP A 269 5.64 -6.39 20.73
C ASP A 269 4.63 -5.47 21.42
N GLU A 270 4.57 -4.19 21.03
CA GLU A 270 3.63 -3.23 21.60
C GLU A 270 2.26 -3.24 20.90
N GLY A 271 2.22 -3.71 19.66
CA GLY A 271 0.98 -3.79 18.89
C GLY A 271 1.13 -3.38 17.43
N VAL A 272 0.00 -2.95 16.84
CA VAL A 272 -0.11 -2.51 15.45
C VAL A 272 0.05 -1.00 15.38
N PHE A 273 0.90 -0.51 14.48
CA PHE A 273 1.15 0.92 14.30
C PHE A 273 1.18 1.30 12.82
N ASN A 274 0.68 2.51 12.52
CA ASN A 274 0.67 3.06 11.19
C ASN A 274 2.08 3.54 10.80
N PHE A 275 2.47 3.36 9.54
CA PHE A 275 3.71 3.98 9.02
C PHE A 275 3.52 5.42 8.61
N GLU A 276 2.29 5.82 8.32
CA GLU A 276 1.95 7.07 7.66
C GLU A 276 1.36 8.12 8.61
N GLY A 277 1.48 9.38 8.22
CA GLY A 277 0.80 10.52 8.87
C GLY A 277 -0.52 10.90 8.22
N GLY A 278 -0.88 10.30 7.11
CA GLY A 278 -2.07 10.61 6.34
C GLY A 278 -2.59 9.46 5.51
N CYS A 279 -3.52 9.76 4.63
CA CYS A 279 -4.15 8.82 3.72
C CYS A 279 -3.93 9.21 2.25
N TYR A 280 -3.87 8.23 1.37
CA TYR A 280 -3.67 8.41 -0.07
C TYR A 280 -4.71 7.61 -0.86
N ALA A 281 -5.84 8.23 -1.13
CA ALA A 281 -7.01 7.57 -1.71
C ALA A 281 -7.14 7.79 -3.21
N LYS A 282 -7.72 6.81 -3.93
CA LYS A 282 -8.23 7.01 -5.28
C LYS A 282 -9.50 7.86 -5.22
N VAL A 283 -9.64 8.77 -6.19
CA VAL A 283 -10.82 9.64 -6.28
C VAL A 283 -11.55 9.56 -7.62
N ILE A 284 -11.12 8.64 -8.51
CA ILE A 284 -11.89 8.38 -9.72
C ILE A 284 -13.27 7.83 -9.37
N ASN A 285 -14.32 8.40 -9.96
CA ASN A 285 -15.73 8.10 -9.66
C ASN A 285 -16.10 8.28 -8.17
N LEU A 286 -15.39 9.16 -7.45
CA LEU A 286 -15.69 9.44 -6.04
C LEU A 286 -17.11 9.97 -5.90
N ASP A 287 -17.88 9.29 -5.06
CA ASP A 287 -19.26 9.65 -4.74
C ASP A 287 -19.40 10.01 -3.27
N LYS A 288 -20.00 11.17 -3.00
CA LYS A 288 -20.13 11.73 -1.66
C LYS A 288 -20.94 10.83 -0.71
N ASP A 289 -21.95 10.16 -1.22
CA ASP A 289 -22.87 9.37 -0.40
C ASP A 289 -22.31 7.97 -0.12
N SER A 290 -21.51 7.45 -1.06
CA SER A 290 -20.89 6.13 -0.94
C SER A 290 -19.58 6.15 -0.13
N GLU A 291 -18.79 7.24 -0.26
CA GLU A 291 -17.48 7.41 0.37
C GLU A 291 -17.36 8.78 1.08
N PRO A 292 -18.23 9.05 2.06
CA PRO A 292 -18.32 10.37 2.70
C PRO A 292 -17.03 10.78 3.41
N ASP A 293 -16.28 9.85 3.99
CA ASP A 293 -15.04 10.16 4.72
C ASP A 293 -13.96 10.68 3.79
N ILE A 294 -13.78 10.06 2.62
CA ILE A 294 -12.81 10.51 1.60
C ILE A 294 -13.26 11.86 1.04
N TYR A 295 -14.54 11.99 0.67
CA TYR A 295 -15.06 13.24 0.10
C TYR A 295 -14.90 14.41 1.06
N ASN A 296 -15.26 14.24 2.34
CA ASN A 296 -15.16 15.28 3.35
C ASN A 296 -13.70 15.61 3.76
N ALA A 297 -12.77 14.67 3.50
CA ALA A 297 -11.34 14.91 3.72
C ALA A 297 -10.72 15.81 2.63
N ILE A 298 -11.39 15.98 1.48
CA ILE A 298 -10.95 16.89 0.40
C ILE A 298 -11.34 18.31 0.79
N ARG A 299 -10.41 19.01 1.42
CA ARG A 299 -10.55 20.37 1.91
C ARG A 299 -9.17 21.02 2.03
N ARG A 300 -9.05 22.22 2.59
CA ARG A 300 -7.75 22.87 2.84
C ARG A 300 -6.73 21.87 3.42
N ASN A 301 -5.52 21.89 2.90
CA ASN A 301 -4.40 20.99 3.19
C ASN A 301 -4.47 19.60 2.50
N ALA A 302 -5.57 19.23 1.86
CA ALA A 302 -5.58 18.09 0.95
C ALA A 302 -4.92 18.46 -0.39
N LEU A 303 -4.25 17.47 -1.00
CA LEU A 303 -3.59 17.60 -2.30
C LEU A 303 -4.16 16.57 -3.27
N LEU A 304 -4.86 17.04 -4.30
CA LEU A 304 -5.36 16.24 -5.41
C LEU A 304 -4.28 16.08 -6.47
N GLU A 305 -4.23 14.93 -7.12
CA GLU A 305 -3.31 14.63 -8.21
C GLU A 305 -4.08 14.15 -9.45
N ASN A 306 -3.83 14.82 -10.58
CA ASN A 306 -4.32 14.46 -11.91
C ASN A 306 -5.85 14.46 -12.06
N VAL A 307 -6.55 15.19 -11.23
CA VAL A 307 -8.00 15.37 -11.31
C VAL A 307 -8.29 16.48 -12.32
N THR A 308 -9.36 16.34 -13.09
CA THR A 308 -9.80 17.41 -13.99
C THR A 308 -10.56 18.47 -13.22
N VAL A 309 -10.10 19.70 -13.35
CA VAL A 309 -10.67 20.88 -12.69
C VAL A 309 -10.87 21.97 -13.73
N ASP A 310 -12.06 22.56 -13.79
CA ASP A 310 -12.36 23.64 -14.72
C ASP A 310 -11.79 25.01 -14.28
N GLU A 311 -12.01 26.04 -15.08
CA GLU A 311 -11.54 27.42 -14.82
C GLU A 311 -12.13 28.05 -13.56
N ASN A 312 -13.27 27.54 -13.07
CA ASN A 312 -13.95 27.98 -11.85
C ASN A 312 -13.56 27.16 -10.61
N GLY A 313 -12.64 26.21 -10.76
CA GLY A 313 -12.20 25.32 -9.68
C GLY A 313 -13.12 24.12 -9.45
N LYS A 314 -14.11 23.88 -10.33
CA LYS A 314 -15.03 22.76 -10.19
C LYS A 314 -14.36 21.46 -10.59
N ILE A 315 -14.51 20.46 -9.73
CA ILE A 315 -13.88 19.14 -9.89
C ILE A 315 -14.82 18.19 -10.66
N ASP A 316 -14.26 17.45 -11.62
CA ASP A 316 -14.93 16.31 -12.25
C ASP A 316 -14.19 15.00 -11.86
N PHE A 317 -14.73 14.32 -10.85
CA PHE A 317 -14.19 13.02 -10.41
C PHE A 317 -14.44 11.87 -11.39
N ASN A 318 -15.29 12.04 -12.39
CA ASN A 318 -15.61 10.99 -13.37
C ASN A 318 -14.73 11.08 -14.62
N ASP A 319 -14.03 12.17 -14.81
CA ASP A 319 -13.17 12.35 -15.99
C ASP A 319 -11.92 11.48 -15.89
N LYS A 320 -11.74 10.63 -16.90
CA LYS A 320 -10.62 9.69 -17.05
C LYS A 320 -9.63 10.13 -18.15
N SER A 321 -9.79 11.32 -18.68
CA SER A 321 -9.00 11.80 -19.82
C SER A 321 -7.50 11.90 -19.51
N VAL A 322 -7.14 12.23 -18.26
CA VAL A 322 -5.74 12.24 -17.80
C VAL A 322 -5.32 10.84 -17.36
N THR A 323 -6.08 10.25 -16.44
CA THR A 323 -5.79 8.92 -15.89
C THR A 323 -7.00 8.37 -15.13
N GLU A 324 -7.09 7.04 -15.02
CA GLU A 324 -7.98 6.37 -14.05
C GLU A 324 -7.39 6.31 -12.63
N ASN A 325 -6.14 6.76 -12.43
CA ASN A 325 -5.44 6.76 -11.15
C ASN A 325 -5.39 8.15 -10.51
N THR A 326 -6.49 8.88 -10.57
CA THR A 326 -6.61 10.15 -9.85
C THR A 326 -6.54 9.92 -8.33
N ARG A 327 -5.86 10.80 -7.61
CA ARG A 327 -5.55 10.61 -6.19
C ARG A 327 -5.82 11.86 -5.37
N VAL A 328 -5.97 11.64 -4.06
CA VAL A 328 -5.88 12.69 -3.05
C VAL A 328 -5.01 12.21 -1.90
N SER A 329 -4.10 13.06 -1.41
CA SER A 329 -3.44 12.89 -0.13
C SER A 329 -3.98 13.91 0.88
N TYR A 330 -4.16 13.48 2.12
CA TYR A 330 -4.60 14.36 3.21
C TYR A 330 -4.06 13.86 4.56
N PRO A 331 -3.85 14.76 5.53
CA PRO A 331 -3.44 14.34 6.87
C PRO A 331 -4.54 13.48 7.51
N ILE A 332 -4.15 12.48 8.30
CA ILE A 332 -5.10 11.52 8.87
C ILE A 332 -6.17 12.18 9.75
N ASN A 333 -5.87 13.33 10.34
CA ASN A 333 -6.82 14.09 11.16
C ASN A 333 -7.97 14.73 10.37
N HIS A 334 -7.96 14.65 9.04
CA HIS A 334 -9.13 14.96 8.23
C HIS A 334 -10.23 13.92 8.39
N ILE A 335 -9.92 12.72 8.84
CA ILE A 335 -10.88 11.70 9.23
C ILE A 335 -11.24 11.90 10.71
N GLU A 336 -12.53 11.88 11.01
CA GLU A 336 -13.03 12.16 12.38
C GLU A 336 -12.71 11.02 13.35
N LYS A 337 -13.00 9.78 12.94
CA LYS A 337 -12.87 8.58 13.78
C LYS A 337 -11.54 7.88 13.57
N ILE A 338 -10.51 8.41 14.19
CA ILE A 338 -9.15 7.86 14.18
C ILE A 338 -8.64 7.63 15.60
N VAL A 339 -7.67 6.73 15.74
CA VAL A 339 -6.95 6.55 16.99
C VAL A 339 -6.09 7.78 17.29
N ARG A 340 -6.14 8.29 18.50
CA ARG A 340 -5.40 9.49 18.95
C ARG A 340 -4.70 9.21 20.28
N PRO A 341 -3.59 9.90 20.60
CA PRO A 341 -2.86 10.89 19.80
C PRO A 341 -1.93 10.27 18.76
N VAL A 342 -1.59 9.00 18.90
CA VAL A 342 -0.68 8.27 18.02
C VAL A 342 -1.46 7.18 17.29
N SER A 343 -1.24 7.03 16.00
CA SER A 343 -1.88 6.00 15.16
C SER A 343 -1.33 4.61 15.46
N ALA A 344 -1.65 4.09 16.64
CA ALA A 344 -1.24 2.78 17.12
C ALA A 344 -2.30 2.18 18.06
N ALA A 345 -2.38 0.87 18.11
CA ALA A 345 -3.29 0.13 18.98
C ALA A 345 -2.64 -1.19 19.43
N PRO A 346 -3.15 -1.86 20.48
CA PRO A 346 -2.65 -3.16 20.89
C PRO A 346 -2.64 -4.19 19.76
N ALA A 347 -1.97 -5.31 19.98
CA ALA A 347 -1.84 -6.40 19.04
C ALA A 347 -3.17 -6.79 18.38
N ALA A 348 -3.15 -7.10 17.08
CA ALA A 348 -4.34 -7.52 16.38
C ALA A 348 -4.92 -8.81 16.97
N LYS A 349 -6.25 -8.87 17.05
CA LYS A 349 -7.02 -10.06 17.39
C LYS A 349 -7.60 -10.75 16.16
N ASN A 350 -7.80 -9.98 15.09
CA ASN A 350 -8.40 -10.47 13.86
C ASN A 350 -7.55 -10.06 12.66
N VAL A 351 -7.21 -11.04 11.83
CA VAL A 351 -6.49 -10.85 10.56
C VAL A 351 -7.42 -11.26 9.43
N ILE A 352 -7.75 -10.32 8.56
CA ILE A 352 -8.76 -10.52 7.51
C ILE A 352 -8.12 -10.38 6.15
N PHE A 353 -8.15 -11.46 5.36
CA PHE A 353 -7.72 -11.44 3.96
C PHE A 353 -8.94 -11.23 3.07
N LEU A 354 -8.99 -10.08 2.40
CA LEU A 354 -10.05 -9.75 1.45
C LEU A 354 -9.67 -10.22 0.04
N SER A 355 -10.56 -10.95 -0.58
CA SER A 355 -10.43 -11.44 -1.95
C SER A 355 -11.72 -11.15 -2.70
N ALA A 356 -11.64 -10.68 -3.93
CA ALA A 356 -12.80 -10.57 -4.81
C ALA A 356 -12.70 -11.67 -5.85
N ASP A 357 -13.35 -12.80 -5.60
CA ASP A 357 -13.37 -13.95 -6.51
C ASP A 357 -14.39 -13.72 -7.63
N ALA A 358 -13.92 -13.65 -8.87
CA ALA A 358 -14.77 -13.53 -10.06
C ALA A 358 -15.16 -14.89 -10.66
N PHE A 359 -14.64 -16.01 -10.12
CA PHE A 359 -14.98 -17.36 -10.57
C PHE A 359 -16.24 -17.92 -9.88
N GLY A 360 -16.64 -17.31 -8.75
CA GLY A 360 -17.80 -17.76 -7.99
C GLY A 360 -17.56 -19.02 -7.16
N VAL A 361 -16.35 -19.30 -6.79
CA VAL A 361 -15.91 -20.55 -6.14
C VAL A 361 -15.71 -20.42 -4.65
N LEU A 362 -15.03 -19.32 -4.21
CA LEU A 362 -14.67 -19.16 -2.81
C LEU A 362 -15.88 -18.82 -1.95
N PRO A 363 -15.96 -19.38 -0.73
CA PRO A 363 -17.02 -19.02 0.21
C PRO A 363 -16.91 -17.55 0.65
N PRO A 364 -18.03 -16.92 1.07
CA PRO A 364 -18.02 -15.56 1.59
C PRO A 364 -17.06 -15.36 2.77
N VAL A 365 -16.89 -16.41 3.58
CA VAL A 365 -15.93 -16.41 4.69
C VAL A 365 -15.49 -17.82 5.02
N SER A 366 -14.23 -17.93 5.44
CA SER A 366 -13.67 -19.16 6.02
C SER A 366 -12.69 -18.83 7.15
N VAL A 367 -12.61 -19.73 8.12
CA VAL A 367 -11.64 -19.67 9.22
C VAL A 367 -10.39 -20.40 8.78
N LEU A 368 -9.22 -19.77 8.89
CA LEU A 368 -7.96 -20.33 8.43
C LEU A 368 -7.16 -20.96 9.59
N THR A 369 -6.53 -22.10 9.31
CA THR A 369 -5.45 -22.64 10.18
C THR A 369 -4.20 -21.76 10.06
N PRO A 370 -3.21 -21.88 10.95
CA PRO A 370 -1.93 -21.16 10.80
C PRO A 370 -1.23 -21.42 9.46
N GLU A 371 -1.23 -22.66 8.99
CA GLU A 371 -0.63 -23.05 7.71
C GLU A 371 -1.43 -22.49 6.52
N GLN A 372 -2.76 -22.54 6.58
CA GLN A 372 -3.62 -21.91 5.57
C GLN A 372 -3.45 -20.40 5.56
N THR A 373 -3.28 -19.77 6.71
CA THR A 373 -2.99 -18.33 6.81
C THR A 373 -1.75 -17.98 6.01
N GLN A 374 -0.66 -18.71 6.16
CA GLN A 374 0.57 -18.48 5.38
C GLN A 374 0.36 -18.75 3.89
N TYR A 375 -0.32 -19.85 3.53
CA TYR A 375 -0.57 -20.20 2.12
C TYR A 375 -1.36 -19.12 1.39
N TYR A 376 -2.50 -18.69 1.96
CA TYR A 376 -3.35 -17.66 1.34
C TYR A 376 -2.74 -16.26 1.40
N PHE A 377 -1.96 -15.96 2.42
CA PHE A 377 -1.17 -14.73 2.49
C PHE A 377 -0.11 -14.66 1.38
N LEU A 378 0.65 -15.73 1.18
CA LEU A 378 1.63 -15.85 0.09
C LEU A 378 0.96 -15.78 -1.29
N SER A 379 -0.22 -16.34 -1.45
CA SER A 379 -0.96 -16.31 -2.71
C SER A 379 -1.46 -14.90 -3.03
N GLY A 380 -2.02 -14.18 -2.06
CA GLY A 380 -2.53 -12.82 -2.23
C GLY A 380 -3.51 -12.71 -3.40
N PHE A 381 -4.54 -13.59 -3.40
CA PHE A 381 -5.44 -13.78 -4.54
C PHE A 381 -6.55 -12.74 -4.62
N THR A 382 -6.80 -12.27 -5.82
CA THR A 382 -8.08 -11.67 -6.25
C THR A 382 -8.34 -12.02 -7.71
N ALA A 383 -9.52 -11.74 -8.22
CA ALA A 383 -9.82 -11.91 -9.63
C ALA A 383 -10.61 -10.72 -10.17
N LYS A 384 -10.41 -10.41 -11.43
CA LYS A 384 -11.11 -9.35 -12.16
C LYS A 384 -12.17 -9.96 -13.06
N LEU A 385 -13.37 -9.36 -13.08
CA LEU A 385 -14.42 -9.72 -14.03
C LEU A 385 -14.06 -9.25 -15.45
N ALA A 386 -14.60 -10.00 -16.42
CA ALA A 386 -14.64 -9.55 -17.82
C ALA A 386 -15.28 -8.16 -17.94
N GLY A 387 -14.65 -7.27 -18.70
CA GLY A 387 -15.15 -5.92 -18.95
C GLY A 387 -14.93 -4.89 -17.83
N THR A 388 -14.31 -5.26 -16.72
CA THR A 388 -13.99 -4.33 -15.61
C THR A 388 -12.77 -3.45 -15.88
N GLU A 389 -11.88 -3.91 -16.74
CA GLU A 389 -10.70 -3.18 -17.22
C GLU A 389 -10.48 -3.43 -18.72
N ARG A 390 -9.81 -2.50 -19.37
CA ARG A 390 -9.50 -2.62 -20.80
C ARG A 390 -8.65 -3.87 -21.07
N GLY A 391 -9.15 -4.76 -21.93
CA GLY A 391 -8.47 -6.00 -22.29
C GLY A 391 -8.83 -7.22 -21.43
N ILE A 392 -9.65 -7.06 -20.41
CA ILE A 392 -10.16 -8.19 -19.60
C ILE A 392 -11.45 -8.71 -20.27
N THR A 393 -11.36 -9.86 -20.92
CA THR A 393 -12.48 -10.50 -21.66
C THR A 393 -13.07 -11.69 -20.93
N GLU A 394 -12.39 -12.20 -19.92
CA GLU A 394 -12.81 -13.32 -19.07
C GLU A 394 -12.33 -13.11 -17.63
N PRO A 395 -12.87 -13.83 -16.62
CA PRO A 395 -12.36 -13.75 -15.26
C PRO A 395 -10.86 -14.05 -15.20
N THR A 396 -10.09 -13.08 -14.73
CA THR A 396 -8.61 -13.17 -14.72
C THR A 396 -8.10 -13.14 -13.29
N PRO A 397 -7.39 -14.20 -12.84
CA PRO A 397 -6.80 -14.24 -11.51
C PRO A 397 -5.60 -13.30 -11.42
N THR A 398 -5.46 -12.67 -10.27
CA THR A 398 -4.29 -11.90 -9.88
C THR A 398 -3.75 -12.46 -8.57
N PHE A 399 -2.47 -12.80 -8.56
CA PHE A 399 -1.75 -13.25 -7.39
C PHE A 399 -0.64 -12.26 -7.06
N SER A 400 -0.70 -11.67 -5.87
CA SER A 400 0.29 -10.71 -5.40
C SER A 400 0.74 -11.13 -4.00
N ALA A 401 1.95 -11.65 -3.90
CA ALA A 401 2.50 -12.15 -2.64
C ALA A 401 2.27 -11.17 -1.50
N CYS A 402 1.75 -11.67 -0.39
CA CYS A 402 1.46 -10.89 0.82
C CYS A 402 0.57 -9.66 0.56
N PHE A 403 -0.25 -9.68 -0.50
CA PHE A 403 -1.09 -8.56 -0.98
C PHE A 403 -0.31 -7.28 -1.31
N GLY A 404 0.99 -7.40 -1.58
CA GLY A 404 1.86 -6.25 -1.82
C GLY A 404 3.19 -6.60 -2.49
N GLN A 405 3.21 -7.57 -3.42
CA GLN A 405 4.43 -8.09 -4.04
C GLN A 405 5.37 -7.01 -4.57
N ALA A 406 4.83 -5.94 -5.14
CA ALA A 406 5.62 -4.84 -5.71
C ALA A 406 6.51 -4.10 -4.68
N PHE A 407 6.22 -4.29 -3.38
CA PHE A 407 6.90 -3.59 -2.27
C PHE A 407 7.75 -4.53 -1.41
N LEU A 408 7.81 -5.81 -1.74
CA LEU A 408 8.56 -6.80 -0.96
C LEU A 408 10.01 -6.84 -1.41
N GLU A 409 10.91 -6.49 -0.50
CA GLU A 409 12.35 -6.52 -0.75
C GLU A 409 12.99 -7.86 -0.35
N LEU A 410 12.40 -8.54 0.65
CA LEU A 410 12.82 -9.86 1.11
C LEU A 410 11.94 -10.93 0.46
N HIS A 411 12.36 -12.19 0.56
CA HIS A 411 11.54 -13.30 0.10
C HIS A 411 10.17 -13.32 0.79
N PRO A 412 9.05 -13.53 0.07
CA PRO A 412 7.70 -13.45 0.64
C PRO A 412 7.45 -14.32 1.87
N THR A 413 8.10 -15.48 1.98
CA THR A 413 7.98 -16.36 3.16
C THR A 413 8.42 -15.67 4.45
N LYS A 414 9.35 -14.73 4.38
CA LYS A 414 9.79 -13.97 5.55
C LYS A 414 8.65 -13.13 6.16
N TYR A 415 7.83 -12.51 5.32
CA TYR A 415 6.67 -11.74 5.77
C TYR A 415 5.57 -12.63 6.34
N ALA A 416 5.34 -13.79 5.73
CA ALA A 416 4.38 -14.77 6.21
C ALA A 416 4.78 -15.34 7.58
N GLU A 417 6.05 -15.66 7.78
CA GLU A 417 6.59 -16.11 9.05
C GLU A 417 6.43 -15.06 10.17
N GLU A 418 6.76 -13.80 9.90
CA GLU A 418 6.61 -12.72 10.88
C GLU A 418 5.13 -12.47 11.24
N LEU A 419 4.23 -12.51 10.27
CA LEU A 419 2.79 -12.35 10.51
C LEU A 419 2.27 -13.46 11.44
N VAL A 420 2.56 -14.72 11.13
CA VAL A 420 2.08 -15.87 11.92
C VAL A 420 2.71 -15.87 13.31
N LYS A 421 3.98 -15.51 13.44
CA LYS A 421 4.64 -15.35 14.74
C LYS A 421 3.91 -14.31 15.62
N ARG A 422 3.53 -13.16 15.05
CA ARG A 422 2.74 -12.14 15.78
C ARG A 422 1.36 -12.66 16.14
N MET A 423 0.72 -13.40 15.26
CA MET A 423 -0.58 -14.02 15.52
C MET A 423 -0.51 -15.06 16.64
N GLU A 424 0.51 -15.89 16.68
CA GLU A 424 0.73 -16.88 17.76
C GLU A 424 0.90 -16.19 19.11
N ILE A 425 1.71 -15.14 19.19
CA ILE A 425 1.93 -14.37 20.42
C ILE A 425 0.64 -13.72 20.91
N SER A 426 -0.16 -13.15 20.03
CA SER A 426 -1.39 -12.43 20.38
C SER A 426 -2.64 -13.31 20.50
N GLY A 427 -2.58 -14.55 20.01
CA GLY A 427 -3.75 -15.41 19.87
C GLY A 427 -4.70 -15.01 18.75
N ALA A 428 -4.26 -14.15 17.82
CA ALA A 428 -5.07 -13.69 16.70
C ALA A 428 -5.53 -14.84 15.80
N LYS A 429 -6.71 -14.67 15.20
CA LYS A 429 -7.29 -15.59 14.21
C LYS A 429 -7.30 -14.95 12.84
N ALA A 430 -7.15 -15.77 11.80
CA ALA A 430 -7.21 -15.33 10.42
C ALA A 430 -8.44 -15.86 9.69
N TYR A 431 -8.92 -15.03 8.76
CA TYR A 431 -10.12 -15.29 7.97
C TYR A 431 -9.87 -14.92 6.53
N LEU A 432 -10.37 -15.76 5.60
CA LEU A 432 -10.47 -15.42 4.19
C LEU A 432 -11.89 -14.96 3.91
N VAL A 433 -12.05 -13.71 3.47
CA VAL A 433 -13.35 -13.10 3.18
C VAL A 433 -13.44 -12.79 1.69
N ASN A 434 -14.42 -13.41 1.01
CA ASN A 434 -14.69 -13.17 -0.39
C ASN A 434 -15.72 -12.05 -0.54
N THR A 435 -15.31 -10.93 -1.11
CA THR A 435 -16.16 -9.78 -1.46
C THR A 435 -16.57 -9.77 -2.93
N GLY A 436 -16.28 -10.83 -3.65
CA GLY A 436 -16.54 -11.00 -5.08
C GLY A 436 -17.92 -11.59 -5.39
N TRP A 437 -17.94 -12.53 -6.30
CA TRP A 437 -19.15 -13.12 -6.87
C TRP A 437 -19.37 -14.54 -6.37
N ASN A 438 -20.58 -15.02 -6.52
CA ASN A 438 -20.98 -16.40 -6.24
C ASN A 438 -21.67 -17.03 -7.46
N GLY A 439 -22.21 -18.23 -7.31
CA GLY A 439 -22.86 -18.99 -8.39
C GLY A 439 -24.09 -18.34 -9.00
N THR A 440 -24.69 -17.36 -8.34
CA THR A 440 -25.81 -16.59 -8.90
C THR A 440 -25.37 -15.60 -9.99
N GLY A 441 -24.06 -15.41 -10.20
CA GLY A 441 -23.52 -14.39 -11.08
C GLY A 441 -23.60 -12.97 -10.52
N LYS A 442 -24.01 -12.82 -9.27
CA LYS A 442 -24.08 -11.53 -8.56
C LYS A 442 -22.95 -11.40 -7.56
N ARG A 443 -22.50 -10.16 -7.34
CA ARG A 443 -21.54 -9.86 -6.28
C ARG A 443 -22.20 -10.04 -4.91
N ILE A 444 -21.46 -10.60 -3.96
CA ILE A 444 -21.89 -10.71 -2.56
C ILE A 444 -22.23 -9.31 -2.05
N SER A 445 -23.37 -9.17 -1.40
CA SER A 445 -23.86 -7.86 -0.98
C SER A 445 -22.96 -7.23 0.07
N ILE A 446 -22.86 -5.90 0.06
CA ILE A 446 -22.12 -5.17 1.09
C ILE A 446 -22.75 -5.40 2.48
N LYS A 447 -24.07 -5.61 2.55
CA LYS A 447 -24.78 -5.93 3.78
C LYS A 447 -24.30 -7.26 4.36
N ASP A 448 -24.24 -8.33 3.55
CA ASP A 448 -23.76 -9.64 3.98
C ASP A 448 -22.27 -9.59 4.36
N THR A 449 -21.47 -8.89 3.57
CA THR A 449 -20.04 -8.70 3.87
C THR A 449 -19.85 -7.99 5.20
N ARG A 450 -20.59 -6.92 5.49
CA ARG A 450 -20.52 -6.24 6.79
C ARG A 450 -21.02 -7.13 7.93
N GLY A 451 -22.06 -7.93 7.71
CA GLY A 451 -22.52 -8.93 8.68
C GLY A 451 -21.43 -9.96 9.01
N ILE A 452 -20.70 -10.42 8.00
CA ILE A 452 -19.54 -11.31 8.16
C ILE A 452 -18.43 -10.63 8.98
N ILE A 453 -18.07 -9.40 8.65
CA ILE A 453 -17.07 -8.65 9.40
C ILE A 453 -17.51 -8.46 10.85
N ASP A 454 -18.76 -8.10 11.11
CA ASP A 454 -19.30 -7.99 12.46
C ASP A 454 -19.21 -9.33 13.23
N ALA A 455 -19.54 -10.44 12.60
CA ALA A 455 -19.42 -11.77 13.19
C ALA A 455 -17.97 -12.17 13.52
N ILE A 456 -17.01 -11.74 12.70
CA ILE A 456 -15.58 -11.90 12.99
C ILE A 456 -15.19 -11.05 14.20
N LEU A 457 -15.50 -9.77 14.19
CA LEU A 457 -15.08 -8.81 15.20
C LEU A 457 -15.72 -9.07 16.58
N ASN A 458 -16.96 -9.57 16.58
CA ASN A 458 -17.66 -9.95 17.81
C ASN A 458 -17.25 -11.35 18.32
N GLY A 459 -16.55 -12.14 17.51
CA GLY A 459 -16.18 -13.52 17.84
C GLY A 459 -17.28 -14.55 17.60
N ASP A 460 -18.43 -14.17 17.03
CA ASP A 460 -19.55 -15.07 16.75
C ASP A 460 -19.15 -16.22 15.82
N ILE A 461 -18.27 -15.94 14.84
CA ILE A 461 -17.79 -16.95 13.88
C ILE A 461 -17.01 -18.08 14.58
N LEU A 462 -16.37 -17.84 15.69
CA LEU A 462 -15.62 -18.85 16.44
C LEU A 462 -16.52 -19.83 17.20
N ASN A 463 -17.78 -19.48 17.40
CA ASN A 463 -18.80 -20.30 18.04
C ASN A 463 -19.73 -21.00 17.03
N ALA A 464 -19.57 -20.69 15.73
CA ALA A 464 -20.37 -21.28 14.68
C ALA A 464 -19.91 -22.70 14.35
N ASP A 465 -20.85 -23.59 14.08
CA ASP A 465 -20.53 -24.88 13.47
C ASP A 465 -19.96 -24.65 12.07
N THR A 466 -18.97 -25.45 11.69
CA THR A 466 -18.30 -25.37 10.40
C THR A 466 -18.41 -26.64 9.60
N LYS A 467 -18.36 -26.53 8.29
CA LYS A 467 -18.14 -27.64 7.36
C LYS A 467 -16.95 -27.32 6.46
N VAL A 468 -16.28 -28.37 5.96
CA VAL A 468 -15.13 -28.23 5.07
C VAL A 468 -15.61 -28.36 3.63
N ILE A 469 -15.23 -27.38 2.78
CA ILE A 469 -15.52 -27.46 1.34
C ILE A 469 -14.46 -28.27 0.59
N PRO A 470 -14.86 -28.99 -0.48
CA PRO A 470 -13.92 -29.76 -1.30
C PRO A 470 -12.84 -28.90 -1.96
N TYR A 471 -11.73 -29.53 -2.32
CA TYR A 471 -10.56 -28.98 -3.03
C TYR A 471 -9.75 -27.96 -2.24
N PHE A 472 -10.41 -26.96 -1.63
CA PHE A 472 -9.76 -25.88 -0.86
C PHE A 472 -9.55 -26.23 0.61
N ASN A 473 -10.28 -27.23 1.13
CA ASN A 473 -10.24 -27.64 2.54
C ASN A 473 -10.50 -26.50 3.54
N LEU A 474 -11.25 -25.49 3.12
CA LEU A 474 -11.59 -24.34 3.95
C LEU A 474 -12.74 -24.65 4.91
N ALA A 475 -12.60 -24.27 6.16
CA ALA A 475 -13.65 -24.38 7.18
C ALA A 475 -14.63 -23.22 7.03
N VAL A 476 -15.87 -23.52 6.67
CA VAL A 476 -16.93 -22.56 6.36
C VAL A 476 -18.00 -22.62 7.43
N PRO A 477 -18.41 -21.48 8.04
CA PRO A 477 -19.51 -21.48 9.01
C PRO A 477 -20.83 -21.88 8.35
N THR A 478 -21.67 -22.62 9.08
CA THR A 478 -22.98 -23.06 8.58
C THR A 478 -24.08 -22.02 8.79
N ALA A 479 -23.90 -21.12 9.73
CA ALA A 479 -24.77 -19.96 9.99
C ALA A 479 -23.98 -18.85 10.68
N LEU A 480 -24.32 -17.59 10.38
CA LEU A 480 -23.79 -16.41 11.07
C LEU A 480 -24.90 -15.39 11.32
N PRO A 481 -24.88 -14.66 12.45
CA PRO A 481 -25.85 -13.60 12.71
C PRO A 481 -25.85 -12.54 11.61
N GLY A 482 -27.03 -12.15 11.14
CA GLY A 482 -27.19 -11.07 10.16
C GLY A 482 -26.70 -11.36 8.74
N VAL A 483 -26.33 -12.60 8.44
CA VAL A 483 -25.85 -13.04 7.12
C VAL A 483 -26.83 -14.05 6.53
N ASP A 484 -27.11 -13.93 5.24
CA ASP A 484 -27.92 -14.92 4.52
C ASP A 484 -27.21 -16.29 4.55
N THR A 485 -27.85 -17.27 5.19
CA THR A 485 -27.31 -18.63 5.30
C THR A 485 -27.13 -19.30 3.94
N GLY A 486 -27.97 -18.94 2.95
CA GLY A 486 -27.94 -19.52 1.60
C GLY A 486 -26.68 -19.18 0.78
N ILE A 487 -25.87 -18.21 1.21
CA ILE A 487 -24.64 -17.85 0.51
C ILE A 487 -23.38 -18.44 1.13
N LEU A 488 -23.44 -18.96 2.37
CA LEU A 488 -22.24 -19.36 3.13
C LEU A 488 -21.53 -20.54 2.51
N ASP A 489 -22.25 -21.55 2.04
CA ASP A 489 -21.67 -22.59 1.20
C ASP A 489 -21.80 -22.17 -0.27
N PRO A 490 -20.70 -21.92 -0.99
CA PRO A 490 -20.77 -21.45 -2.37
C PRO A 490 -21.48 -22.42 -3.31
N ARG A 491 -21.52 -23.72 -2.98
CA ARG A 491 -22.24 -24.73 -3.78
C ARG A 491 -23.74 -24.51 -3.79
N ASP A 492 -24.30 -23.99 -2.71
CA ASP A 492 -25.75 -23.72 -2.58
C ASP A 492 -26.20 -22.54 -3.44
N THR A 493 -25.28 -21.76 -3.98
CA THR A 493 -25.57 -20.63 -4.89
C THR A 493 -25.66 -21.03 -6.35
N TYR A 494 -25.34 -22.29 -6.69
CA TYR A 494 -25.40 -22.84 -8.04
C TYR A 494 -26.68 -23.65 -8.26
N ALA A 495 -27.20 -23.58 -9.48
CA ALA A 495 -28.32 -24.43 -9.88
C ALA A 495 -27.93 -25.92 -10.00
N ASP A 496 -26.68 -26.17 -10.41
CA ASP A 496 -26.05 -27.50 -10.49
C ASP A 496 -24.72 -27.47 -9.76
N ALA A 497 -24.56 -28.32 -8.76
CA ALA A 497 -23.32 -28.47 -8.00
C ALA A 497 -22.13 -28.90 -8.86
N ALA A 498 -22.35 -29.57 -9.99
CA ALA A 498 -21.29 -29.94 -10.93
C ALA A 498 -20.64 -28.73 -11.60
N ASP A 499 -21.38 -27.63 -11.79
CA ASP A 499 -20.83 -26.38 -12.32
C ASP A 499 -19.85 -25.73 -11.34
N TRP A 500 -20.21 -25.74 -10.04
CA TRP A 500 -19.28 -25.28 -9.00
C TRP A 500 -18.01 -26.14 -8.99
N GLU A 501 -18.17 -27.48 -9.03
CA GLU A 501 -17.04 -28.42 -8.96
C GLU A 501 -16.06 -28.20 -10.10
N ALA A 502 -16.54 -28.01 -11.33
CA ALA A 502 -15.68 -27.74 -12.49
C ALA A 502 -14.86 -26.44 -12.31
N LYS A 503 -15.52 -25.35 -11.87
CA LYS A 503 -14.86 -24.08 -11.60
C LYS A 503 -13.90 -24.16 -10.40
N ALA A 504 -14.27 -24.92 -9.37
CA ALA A 504 -13.43 -25.12 -8.19
C ALA A 504 -12.12 -25.83 -8.54
N LYS A 505 -12.18 -26.88 -9.36
CA LYS A 505 -10.98 -27.58 -9.86
C LYS A 505 -10.09 -26.66 -10.70
N ASP A 506 -10.67 -25.83 -11.57
CA ASP A 506 -9.90 -24.84 -12.37
C ASP A 506 -9.20 -23.83 -11.46
N LEU A 507 -9.93 -23.20 -10.53
CA LEU A 507 -9.35 -22.22 -9.62
C LEU A 507 -8.31 -22.87 -8.69
N ALA A 508 -8.55 -24.05 -8.15
CA ALA A 508 -7.60 -24.79 -7.35
C ALA A 508 -6.29 -25.05 -8.12
N GLY A 509 -6.40 -25.46 -9.39
CA GLY A 509 -5.23 -25.64 -10.28
C GLY A 509 -4.43 -24.36 -10.47
N ARG A 510 -5.09 -23.21 -10.56
CA ARG A 510 -4.44 -21.88 -10.67
C ARG A 510 -3.70 -21.51 -9.40
N PHE A 511 -4.24 -21.77 -8.22
CA PHE A 511 -3.56 -21.60 -6.94
C PHE A 511 -2.32 -22.48 -6.83
N ILE A 512 -2.46 -23.77 -7.15
CA ILE A 512 -1.36 -24.74 -7.12
C ILE A 512 -0.23 -24.27 -8.05
N LYS A 513 -0.56 -23.92 -9.29
CA LYS A 513 0.42 -23.42 -10.28
C LYS A 513 1.13 -22.16 -9.79
N ASN A 514 0.40 -21.20 -9.19
CA ASN A 514 1.00 -19.99 -8.64
C ASN A 514 1.94 -20.29 -7.48
N PHE A 515 1.62 -21.28 -6.65
CA PHE A 515 2.37 -21.55 -5.42
C PHE A 515 3.73 -22.23 -5.68
N VAL A 516 3.93 -22.88 -6.82
CA VAL A 516 5.19 -23.54 -7.22
C VAL A 516 6.41 -22.63 -7.01
N LYS A 517 6.27 -21.33 -7.27
CA LYS A 517 7.35 -20.35 -7.07
C LYS A 517 7.84 -20.21 -5.63
N TYR A 518 7.12 -20.73 -4.64
CA TYR A 518 7.51 -20.72 -3.23
C TYR A 518 8.08 -22.06 -2.76
N GLU A 519 8.00 -23.11 -3.58
CA GLU A 519 8.41 -24.48 -3.21
C GLU A 519 9.93 -24.72 -3.26
N TYR A 520 10.71 -23.73 -3.68
CA TYR A 520 12.16 -23.90 -3.77
C TYR A 520 12.87 -23.86 -2.41
N ASN A 521 12.21 -23.35 -1.36
CA ASN A 521 12.72 -23.41 0.01
C ASN A 521 11.85 -24.30 0.92
N GLU A 522 12.40 -24.72 2.04
CA GLU A 522 11.71 -25.63 2.96
C GLU A 522 10.46 -25.02 3.59
N ALA A 523 10.46 -23.71 3.85
CA ALA A 523 9.29 -23.01 4.41
C ALA A 523 8.10 -23.05 3.44
N GLY A 524 8.33 -22.81 2.16
CA GLY A 524 7.29 -22.89 1.13
C GLY A 524 6.82 -24.34 0.90
N LYS A 525 7.73 -25.32 0.82
CA LYS A 525 7.36 -26.73 0.67
C LYS A 525 6.46 -27.24 1.78
N ALA A 526 6.71 -26.82 3.02
CA ALA A 526 5.91 -27.21 4.18
C ALA A 526 4.45 -26.73 4.11
N LEU A 527 4.14 -25.72 3.29
CA LEU A 527 2.81 -25.12 3.17
C LEU A 527 1.96 -25.73 2.04
N VAL A 528 2.54 -26.53 1.14
CA VAL A 528 1.83 -27.08 -0.03
C VAL A 528 0.55 -27.82 0.36
N ALA A 529 0.61 -28.62 1.42
CA ALA A 529 -0.55 -29.37 1.91
C ALA A 529 -1.67 -28.49 2.51
N ALA A 530 -1.38 -27.25 2.87
CA ALA A 530 -2.38 -26.29 3.38
C ALA A 530 -3.17 -25.60 2.26
N GLY A 531 -2.69 -25.66 1.04
CA GLY A 531 -3.36 -25.14 -0.13
C GLY A 531 -4.38 -26.08 -0.73
N PRO A 532 -5.00 -25.68 -1.88
CA PRO A 532 -5.92 -26.55 -2.62
C PRO A 532 -5.28 -27.89 -3.03
N GLN A 533 -6.09 -28.93 -3.04
CA GLN A 533 -5.73 -30.30 -3.48
C GLN A 533 -6.69 -30.75 -4.59
N LEU A 534 -6.17 -31.38 -5.66
CA LEU A 534 -6.93 -31.93 -6.79
C LEU A 534 -7.00 -33.46 -6.73
#